data_b36f9a97b74954ad808dde1e363d527e
#
_entry.id   b36f9a97b74954ad808dde1e363d527e
#
_cell.length_a   1.000
_cell.length_b   1.000
_cell.length_c   1.000
_cell.angle_alpha   90.00
_cell.angle_beta   90.00
_cell.angle_gamma   90.00
#
_symmetry.space_group_name_H-M   'P 1'
#
loop_
_entity.id
_entity.type
_entity.pdbx_description
1 polymer ?
#
loop_
_entity_poly.entity_id
_entity_poly.type
_entity_poly.pdbx_seq_one_letter_code
_entity_poly.pdbx_strand_id
1 'polypeptide(L)'
;MDNIVLGTKGKRLGRKALREKIEALGQSFGLEIEPEKKVYDMSVSEKQTVEILKVLYRGAQILILDEPTAVLTPQETERLFKILRRMREQGCAIIIITHKLNEVLSISDRVTILRKGKSIETVETAGCDEKKLTEL
;
A
#
# COMPACT_ATOMS: atom_id res chain seq x y z
N MET A 1 -15.13 10.98 0.23
CA MET A 1 -15.71 9.93 1.10
C MET A 1 -16.40 8.81 0.32
N ASP A 2 -17.31 9.13 -0.58
CA ASP A 2 -18.18 8.13 -1.24
C ASP A 2 -17.39 7.02 -1.96
N ASN A 3 -16.25 7.35 -2.57
CA ASN A 3 -15.38 6.38 -3.22
C ASN A 3 -14.79 5.31 -2.28
N ILE A 4 -14.61 5.62 -0.99
CA ILE A 4 -14.04 4.68 0.00
C ILE A 4 -15.06 3.61 0.35
N VAL A 5 -16.33 3.98 0.47
CA VAL A 5 -17.41 3.08 0.89
C VAL A 5 -18.16 2.44 -0.28
N LEU A 6 -17.85 2.82 -1.51
CA LEU A 6 -18.52 2.27 -2.68
C LEU A 6 -18.34 0.74 -2.74
N GLY A 7 -19.46 0.01 -2.88
CA GLY A 7 -19.45 -1.46 -2.95
C GLY A 7 -19.35 -2.17 -1.59
N THR A 8 -19.36 -1.47 -0.46
CA THR A 8 -19.47 -2.12 0.85
C THR A 8 -20.90 -2.56 1.13
N LYS A 9 -21.06 -3.79 1.63
CA LYS A 9 -22.36 -4.31 2.09
C LYS A 9 -22.61 -3.84 3.51
N GLY A 10 -23.80 -3.30 3.80
CA GLY A 10 -24.19 -2.93 5.17
C GLY A 10 -25.06 -1.68 5.23
N LYS A 11 -25.48 -1.32 6.45
CA LYS A 11 -26.29 -0.12 6.68
C LYS A 11 -25.42 1.13 6.42
N ARG A 12 -25.89 2.02 5.55
CA ARG A 12 -25.18 3.29 5.28
C ARG A 12 -25.07 4.09 6.57
N LEU A 13 -23.85 4.41 6.96
CA LEU A 13 -23.59 5.36 8.02
C LEU A 13 -23.98 6.78 7.56
N GLY A 14 -24.45 7.61 8.50
CA GLY A 14 -24.60 9.03 8.23
C GLY A 14 -23.27 9.67 7.87
N ARG A 15 -23.31 10.76 7.09
CA ARG A 15 -22.08 11.42 6.57
C ARG A 15 -21.06 11.76 7.65
N LYS A 16 -21.52 12.24 8.81
CA LYS A 16 -20.66 12.60 9.94
C LYS A 16 -19.94 11.36 10.51
N ALA A 17 -20.69 10.32 10.83
CA ALA A 17 -20.11 9.07 11.36
C ALA A 17 -19.16 8.39 10.36
N LEU A 18 -19.46 8.48 9.07
CA LEU A 18 -18.60 7.96 8.02
C LEU A 18 -17.27 8.74 7.96
N ARG A 19 -17.31 10.05 8.03
CA ARG A 19 -16.15 10.93 8.06
C ARG A 19 -15.26 10.60 9.25
N GLU A 20 -15.82 10.55 10.46
CA GLU A 20 -15.10 10.24 11.69
C GLU A 20 -14.43 8.86 11.60
N LYS A 21 -15.13 7.86 11.04
CA LYS A 21 -14.56 6.53 10.84
C LYS A 21 -13.40 6.51 9.85
N ILE A 22 -13.50 7.23 8.75
CA ILE A 22 -12.44 7.35 7.73
C ILE A 22 -11.23 8.09 8.30
N GLU A 23 -11.44 9.18 9.02
CA GLU A 23 -10.38 9.96 9.66
C GLU A 23 -9.65 9.11 10.73
N ALA A 24 -10.39 8.41 11.59
CA ALA A 24 -9.80 7.52 12.59
C ALA A 24 -9.00 6.39 11.97
N LEU A 25 -9.52 5.78 10.88
CA LEU A 25 -8.80 4.76 10.14
C LEU A 25 -7.53 5.32 9.51
N GLY A 26 -7.60 6.48 8.87
CA GLY A 26 -6.43 7.17 8.31
C GLY A 26 -5.37 7.42 9.37
N GLN A 27 -5.74 7.98 10.51
CA GLN A 27 -4.82 8.27 11.61
C GLN A 27 -4.12 7.02 12.15
N SER A 28 -4.83 5.89 12.27
CA SER A 28 -4.25 4.64 12.78
C SER A 28 -3.11 4.12 11.91
N PHE A 29 -3.14 4.41 10.60
CA PHE A 29 -2.10 4.03 9.65
C PHE A 29 -1.17 5.19 9.27
N GLY A 30 -1.39 6.39 9.82
CA GLY A 30 -0.61 7.59 9.49
C GLY A 30 -0.86 8.12 8.08
N LEU A 31 -2.07 7.90 7.58
CA LEU A 31 -2.54 8.42 6.31
C LEU A 31 -3.14 9.82 6.54
N GLU A 32 -2.57 10.81 5.87
CA GLU A 32 -3.15 12.16 5.80
C GLU A 32 -4.20 12.18 4.71
N ILE A 33 -5.45 12.45 5.07
CA ILE A 33 -6.59 12.49 4.15
C ILE A 33 -7.47 13.69 4.40
N GLU A 34 -7.98 14.24 3.31
CA GLU A 34 -9.06 15.21 3.32
C GLU A 34 -10.33 14.51 2.79
N PRO A 35 -11.22 14.02 3.67
CA PRO A 35 -12.35 13.19 3.25
C PRO A 35 -13.30 13.85 2.25
N GLU A 36 -13.38 15.18 2.25
CA GLU A 36 -14.26 15.95 1.36
C GLU A 36 -13.59 16.33 0.03
N LYS A 37 -12.26 16.18 -0.10
CA LYS A 37 -11.55 16.49 -1.34
C LYS A 37 -12.04 15.59 -2.48
N LYS A 38 -12.29 16.20 -3.62
CA LYS A 38 -12.78 15.51 -4.80
C LYS A 38 -11.61 14.79 -5.49
N VAL A 39 -11.86 13.57 -5.97
CA VAL A 39 -10.81 12.72 -6.56
C VAL A 39 -10.10 13.35 -7.75
N TYR A 40 -10.81 14.16 -8.53
CA TYR A 40 -10.20 14.85 -9.67
C TYR A 40 -9.23 15.98 -9.28
N ASP A 41 -9.34 16.51 -8.05
CA ASP A 41 -8.42 17.53 -7.49
C ASP A 41 -7.23 16.89 -6.74
N MET A 42 -7.18 15.54 -6.65
CA MET A 42 -6.15 14.81 -5.93
C MET A 42 -4.94 14.56 -6.82
N SER A 43 -3.75 14.64 -6.21
CA SER A 43 -2.50 14.14 -6.79
C SER A 43 -2.54 12.62 -6.97
N VAL A 44 -1.56 12.06 -7.67
CA VAL A 44 -1.43 10.60 -7.85
C VAL A 44 -1.23 9.91 -6.50
N SER A 45 -0.39 10.46 -5.65
CA SER A 45 -0.11 9.95 -4.30
C SER A 45 -1.37 9.97 -3.41
N GLU A 46 -2.17 11.04 -3.46
CA GLU A 46 -3.44 11.11 -2.73
C GLU A 46 -4.47 10.10 -3.23
N LYS A 47 -4.55 9.90 -4.56
CA LYS A 47 -5.41 8.86 -5.15
C LYS A 47 -5.00 7.46 -4.67
N GLN A 48 -3.72 7.18 -4.63
CA GLN A 48 -3.19 5.92 -4.11
C GLN A 48 -3.55 5.73 -2.63
N THR A 49 -3.43 6.78 -1.82
CA THR A 49 -3.87 6.78 -0.42
C THR A 49 -5.34 6.42 -0.29
N VAL A 50 -6.21 6.96 -1.14
CA VAL A 50 -7.65 6.63 -1.16
C VAL A 50 -7.87 5.16 -1.50
N GLU A 51 -7.14 4.58 -2.46
CA GLU A 51 -7.26 3.15 -2.80
C GLU A 51 -6.81 2.26 -1.63
N ILE A 52 -5.73 2.58 -0.95
CA ILE A 52 -5.30 1.87 0.26
C ILE A 52 -6.37 1.95 1.35
N LEU A 53 -6.94 3.14 1.59
CA LEU A 53 -8.03 3.31 2.56
C LEU A 53 -9.28 2.49 2.23
N LYS A 54 -9.62 2.35 0.96
CA LYS A 54 -10.72 1.48 0.52
C LYS A 54 -10.49 0.04 0.94
N VAL A 55 -9.27 -0.45 0.75
CA VAL A 55 -8.88 -1.81 1.14
C VAL A 55 -8.94 -1.99 2.65
N LEU A 56 -8.38 -1.05 3.41
CA LEU A 56 -8.39 -1.04 4.87
C LEU A 56 -9.82 -0.93 5.44
N TYR A 57 -10.64 -0.05 4.89
CA TYR A 57 -12.04 0.11 5.32
C TYR A 57 -12.84 -1.17 5.16
N ARG A 58 -12.52 -2.00 4.17
CA ARG A 58 -13.14 -3.32 3.92
C ARG A 58 -12.57 -4.43 4.80
N GLY A 59 -11.55 -4.15 5.61
CA GLY A 59 -10.92 -5.13 6.49
C GLY A 59 -10.09 -6.18 5.74
N ALA A 60 -9.50 -5.82 4.60
CA ALA A 60 -8.65 -6.73 3.86
C ALA A 60 -7.40 -7.08 4.69
N GLN A 61 -7.07 -8.36 4.70
CA GLN A 61 -5.88 -8.91 5.38
C GLN A 61 -4.70 -9.09 4.43
N ILE A 62 -4.93 -8.97 3.14
CA ILE A 62 -3.89 -9.10 2.10
C ILE A 62 -4.01 -7.89 1.17
N LEU A 63 -2.90 -7.21 0.96
CA LEU A 63 -2.77 -6.10 0.00
C LEU A 63 -1.76 -6.48 -1.07
N ILE A 64 -2.16 -6.38 -2.33
CA ILE A 64 -1.28 -6.61 -3.49
C ILE A 64 -1.12 -5.29 -4.23
N LEU A 65 0.12 -4.86 -4.42
CA LEU A 65 0.48 -3.63 -5.10
C LEU A 65 1.37 -3.95 -6.30
N ASP A 66 0.96 -3.49 -7.47
CA ASP A 66 1.72 -3.64 -8.71
C ASP A 66 2.35 -2.30 -9.09
N GLU A 67 3.68 -2.26 -9.14
CA GLU A 67 4.53 -1.09 -9.41
C GLU A 67 4.08 0.18 -8.65
N PRO A 68 3.88 0.12 -7.32
CA PRO A 68 3.21 1.20 -6.58
C PRO A 68 3.99 2.50 -6.52
N THR A 69 5.27 2.48 -6.86
CA THR A 69 6.18 3.63 -6.78
C THR A 69 6.59 4.18 -8.14
N ALA A 70 6.00 3.66 -9.24
CA ALA A 70 6.43 3.99 -10.62
C ALA A 70 6.37 5.49 -10.94
N VAL A 71 5.41 6.20 -10.35
CA VAL A 71 5.16 7.63 -10.60
C VAL A 71 5.30 8.50 -9.35
N LEU A 72 5.83 7.95 -8.27
CA LEU A 72 6.02 8.66 -7.00
C LEU A 72 7.41 9.30 -6.92
N THR A 73 7.48 10.44 -6.27
CA THR A 73 8.76 11.03 -5.85
C THR A 73 9.39 10.17 -4.73
N PRO A 74 10.70 10.31 -4.48
CA PRO A 74 11.35 9.59 -3.37
C PRO A 74 10.68 9.84 -2.02
N GLN A 75 10.23 11.08 -1.76
CA GLN A 75 9.54 11.44 -0.52
C GLN A 75 8.16 10.78 -0.39
N GLU A 76 7.42 10.67 -1.51
CA GLU A 76 6.13 9.97 -1.54
C GLU A 76 6.31 8.46 -1.39
N THR A 77 7.35 7.90 -2.00
CA THR A 77 7.72 6.48 -1.83
C THR A 77 8.00 6.16 -0.35
N GLU A 78 8.79 6.99 0.32
CA GLU A 78 9.08 6.80 1.75
C GLU A 78 7.82 6.89 2.62
N ARG A 79 6.90 7.82 2.30
CA ARG A 79 5.59 7.89 2.99
C ARG A 79 4.78 6.62 2.77
N LEU A 80 4.70 6.13 1.53
CA LEU A 80 4.02 4.88 1.21
C LEU A 80 4.60 3.72 2.02
N PHE A 81 5.92 3.58 2.06
CA PHE A 81 6.59 2.50 2.78
C PHE A 81 6.34 2.55 4.28
N LYS A 82 6.28 3.74 4.88
CA LYS A 82 5.87 3.90 6.30
C LYS A 82 4.46 3.39 6.55
N ILE A 83 3.54 3.64 5.64
CA ILE A 83 2.15 3.15 5.73
C ILE A 83 2.13 1.63 5.65
N LEU A 84 2.82 1.06 4.66
CA LEU A 84 2.88 -0.39 4.45
C LEU A 84 3.50 -1.11 5.65
N ARG A 85 4.57 -0.57 6.25
CA ARG A 85 5.16 -1.13 7.48
C ARG A 85 4.13 -1.16 8.62
N ARG A 86 3.38 -0.07 8.84
CA ARG A 86 2.31 -0.04 9.86
C ARG A 86 1.21 -1.05 9.59
N MET A 87 0.80 -1.21 8.32
CA MET A 87 -0.18 -2.23 7.93
C MET A 87 0.32 -3.64 8.25
N ARG A 88 1.58 -3.93 7.94
CA ARG A 88 2.24 -5.19 8.27
C ARG A 88 2.26 -5.43 9.80
N GLU A 89 2.64 -4.44 10.59
CA GLU A 89 2.65 -4.50 12.05
C GLU A 89 1.27 -4.80 12.64
N GLN A 90 0.20 -4.40 11.95
CA GLN A 90 -1.19 -4.70 12.31
C GLN A 90 -1.69 -6.03 11.71
N GLY A 91 -0.79 -6.85 11.13
CA GLY A 91 -1.11 -8.19 10.65
C GLY A 91 -1.59 -8.27 9.21
N CYS A 92 -1.49 -7.20 8.42
CA CYS A 92 -1.79 -7.25 7.00
C CYS A 92 -0.61 -7.85 6.24
N ALA A 93 -0.85 -8.89 5.44
CA ALA A 93 0.12 -9.41 4.50
C ALA A 93 0.22 -8.50 3.27
N ILE A 94 1.43 -8.14 2.86
CA ILE A 94 1.66 -7.21 1.75
C ILE A 94 2.50 -7.88 0.68
N ILE A 95 2.04 -7.83 -0.56
CA ILE A 95 2.75 -8.30 -1.74
C ILE A 95 3.00 -7.09 -2.63
N ILE A 96 4.27 -6.84 -2.94
CA ILE A 96 4.68 -5.76 -3.84
C ILE A 96 5.33 -6.40 -5.07
N ILE A 97 4.85 -6.01 -6.25
CA ILE A 97 5.46 -6.36 -7.53
C ILE A 97 6.24 -5.13 -7.99
N THR A 98 7.54 -5.27 -8.16
CA THR A 98 8.43 -4.18 -8.61
C THR A 98 9.70 -4.73 -9.22
N HIS A 99 10.35 -3.93 -10.04
CA HIS A 99 11.68 -4.22 -10.59
C HIS A 99 12.79 -3.38 -9.93
N LYS A 100 12.46 -2.59 -8.91
CA LYS A 100 13.40 -1.70 -8.22
C LYS A 100 14.01 -2.42 -7.00
N LEU A 101 15.19 -2.98 -7.16
CA LEU A 101 15.86 -3.81 -6.15
C LEU A 101 16.11 -3.09 -4.83
N ASN A 102 16.47 -1.81 -4.88
CA ASN A 102 16.65 -0.99 -3.68
C ASN A 102 15.36 -0.86 -2.85
N GLU A 103 14.20 -0.76 -3.51
CA GLU A 103 12.91 -0.75 -2.83
C GLU A 103 12.61 -2.11 -2.19
N VAL A 104 12.85 -3.21 -2.92
CA VAL A 104 12.71 -4.57 -2.39
C VAL A 104 13.52 -4.74 -1.11
N LEU A 105 14.80 -4.41 -1.12
CA LEU A 105 15.69 -4.53 0.03
C LEU A 105 15.27 -3.65 1.21
N SER A 106 14.63 -2.52 0.94
CA SER A 106 14.25 -1.56 1.99
C SER A 106 12.97 -1.93 2.75
N ILE A 107 12.07 -2.69 2.13
CA ILE A 107 10.71 -2.90 2.68
C ILE A 107 10.32 -4.36 2.86
N SER A 108 10.84 -5.27 2.08
CA SER A 108 10.37 -6.67 2.09
C SER A 108 11.13 -7.54 3.09
N ASP A 109 10.46 -8.57 3.61
CA ASP A 109 11.08 -9.61 4.43
C ASP A 109 11.64 -10.72 3.53
N ARG A 110 10.92 -11.01 2.43
CA ARG A 110 11.29 -12.02 1.44
C ARG A 110 11.06 -11.51 0.03
N VAL A 111 11.84 -11.97 -0.90
CA VAL A 111 11.68 -11.69 -2.32
C VAL A 111 11.62 -12.99 -3.12
N THR A 112 10.66 -13.06 -4.03
CA THR A 112 10.55 -14.14 -5.02
C THR A 112 10.91 -13.57 -6.38
N ILE A 113 11.90 -14.18 -7.03
CA ILE A 113 12.39 -13.76 -8.34
C ILE A 113 11.60 -14.49 -9.41
N LEU A 114 10.98 -13.70 -10.29
CA LEU A 114 10.25 -14.19 -11.45
C LEU A 114 11.01 -13.86 -12.73
N ARG A 115 11.27 -14.87 -13.56
CA ARG A 115 11.98 -14.70 -14.84
C ARG A 115 11.34 -15.56 -15.92
N LYS A 116 11.02 -14.96 -17.06
CA LYS A 116 10.39 -15.64 -18.21
C LYS A 116 9.16 -16.47 -17.83
N GLY A 117 8.31 -15.95 -16.96
CA GLY A 117 7.09 -16.63 -16.49
C GLY A 117 7.30 -17.76 -15.50
N LYS A 118 8.52 -17.94 -14.97
CA LYS A 118 8.84 -18.94 -13.97
C LYS A 118 9.28 -18.29 -12.66
N SER A 119 8.90 -18.90 -11.54
CA SER A 119 9.49 -18.62 -10.24
C SER A 119 10.86 -19.28 -10.17
N ILE A 120 11.90 -18.50 -9.98
CA ILE A 120 13.28 -18.95 -9.93
C ILE A 120 13.64 -19.36 -8.51
N GLU A 121 13.55 -18.42 -7.58
CA GLU A 121 13.92 -18.62 -6.21
C GLU A 121 13.17 -17.65 -5.28
N THR A 122 13.05 -18.02 -4.00
CA THR A 122 12.56 -17.14 -2.94
C THR A 122 13.63 -17.09 -1.86
N VAL A 123 14.08 -15.88 -1.54
CA VAL A 123 15.12 -15.64 -0.54
C VAL A 123 14.65 -14.63 0.52
N GLU A 124 15.20 -14.72 1.72
CA GLU A 124 15.05 -13.71 2.76
C GLU A 124 15.87 -12.48 2.36
N THR A 125 15.30 -11.28 2.48
CA THR A 125 16.01 -10.03 2.14
C THR A 125 17.05 -9.64 3.17
N ALA A 126 16.93 -10.12 4.40
CA ALA A 126 17.94 -9.94 5.42
C ALA A 126 19.28 -10.58 5.00
N GLY A 127 20.32 -9.76 4.83
CA GLY A 127 21.64 -10.21 4.37
C GLY A 127 21.77 -10.39 2.85
N CYS A 128 20.80 -9.92 2.09
CA CYS A 128 20.92 -9.77 0.64
C CYS A 128 21.34 -8.34 0.26
N ASP A 129 22.07 -8.24 -0.82
CA ASP A 129 22.36 -6.97 -1.52
C ASP A 129 21.82 -7.02 -2.97
N GLU A 130 21.89 -5.89 -3.65
CA GLU A 130 21.40 -5.80 -5.04
C GLU A 130 22.15 -6.75 -5.97
N LYS A 131 23.45 -6.97 -5.73
CA LYS A 131 24.30 -7.84 -6.54
C LYS A 131 23.79 -9.28 -6.48
N LYS A 132 23.54 -9.77 -5.27
CA LYS A 132 23.03 -11.13 -5.05
C LYS A 132 21.67 -11.34 -5.71
N LEU A 133 20.76 -10.34 -5.61
CA LEU A 133 19.44 -10.42 -6.26
C LEU A 133 19.52 -10.37 -7.79
N THR A 134 20.55 -9.72 -8.34
CA THR A 134 20.74 -9.61 -9.80
C THR A 134 21.35 -10.88 -10.41
N GLU A 135 22.14 -11.64 -9.63
CA GLU A 135 22.78 -12.88 -10.06
C GLU A 135 21.80 -14.07 -10.12
N LEU A 136 20.65 -13.97 -9.45
CA LEU A 136 19.56 -14.97 -9.46
C LEU A 136 18.62 -14.79 -10.65
#